data_8a8174ae8364d8bac9ea6a2943719c55
#
_entry.id   8a8174ae8364d8bac9ea6a2943719c55
#
_cell.length_a   1.000
_cell.length_b   1.000
_cell.length_c   1.000
_cell.angle_alpha   90.00
_cell.angle_beta   90.00
_cell.angle_gamma   90.00
#
_symmetry.space_group_name_H-M   'P 1'
#
loop_
_entity.id
_entity.type
_entity.pdbx_description
1 polymer ?
#
loop_
_entity_poly.entity_id
_entity_poly.type
_entity_poly.pdbx_seq_one_letter_code
_entity_poly.pdbx_strand_id
1 'polypeptide(L)'
;DSPYGPFKDPLNKPLVWQKEHWYDIDPTVFIDDDGQAYMYWGNPNVYYVKLNEDMISYSGDIVRVPMTEEAFGKREGNVAERPTLYEEGPWLYKRKDLYYLLWAGGPISEHLGYSTSKSPTGPWKYGGVLMPTEGRSFTNHPGMVDYKGNTYLFYHNGALPGGGGFTRSVCVEQAEFNKDGSIVPLKMTAGIEKGLETLNPFRKTEAETIAFSEWMKASQNEEVGVFVNAMKDGAYIKVRDVDFREEGASHITARVGTTHNG
;
A
#
# COMPACT_ATOMS: atom_id res chain seq x y z
N ASP A 1 2.70 15.27 14.36
CA ASP A 1 4.12 15.24 13.97
C ASP A 1 4.78 13.88 14.26
N SER A 2 4.01 12.86 14.58
CA SER A 2 4.48 11.50 14.78
C SER A 2 3.60 10.51 14.03
N PRO A 3 4.17 9.51 13.31
CA PRO A 3 3.39 8.45 12.67
C PRO A 3 2.64 7.55 13.67
N TYR A 4 2.97 7.66 14.95
CA TYR A 4 2.32 6.92 16.04
C TYR A 4 1.23 7.73 16.75
N GLY A 5 0.96 8.96 16.31
CA GLY A 5 -0.01 9.84 16.97
C GLY A 5 0.51 10.51 18.25
N PRO A 6 -0.38 10.97 19.13
CA PRO A 6 -1.84 10.88 19.00
C PRO A 6 -2.38 11.71 17.83
N PHE A 7 -3.31 11.14 17.08
CA PHE A 7 -3.97 11.83 15.98
C PHE A 7 -5.18 12.63 16.48
N LYS A 8 -5.37 13.82 15.91
CA LYS A 8 -6.53 14.66 16.15
C LYS A 8 -7.10 15.09 14.81
N ASP A 9 -8.41 15.05 14.67
CA ASP A 9 -9.09 15.66 13.53
C ASP A 9 -9.08 17.18 13.69
N PRO A 10 -8.34 17.94 12.84
CA PRO A 10 -8.23 19.39 13.00
C PRO A 10 -9.49 20.12 12.52
N LEU A 11 -10.31 19.48 11.68
CA LEU A 11 -11.45 20.11 11.02
C LEU A 11 -12.80 19.76 11.65
N ASN A 12 -12.91 18.60 12.30
CA ASN A 12 -14.19 18.01 12.75
C ASN A 12 -15.23 17.90 11.60
N LYS A 13 -14.75 17.76 10.37
CA LYS A 13 -15.55 17.59 9.14
C LYS A 13 -14.66 17.05 8.03
N PRO A 14 -15.21 16.40 6.99
CA PRO A 14 -14.45 15.99 5.83
C PRO A 14 -13.72 17.18 5.17
N LEU A 15 -12.46 16.97 4.73
CA LEU A 15 -11.73 17.94 3.94
C LEU A 15 -12.35 18.07 2.53
N VAL A 16 -12.74 16.95 1.95
CA VAL A 16 -13.49 16.87 0.70
C VAL A 16 -14.78 16.09 0.94
N TRP A 17 -15.87 16.58 0.40
CA TRP A 17 -17.14 15.88 0.41
C TRP A 17 -17.98 16.26 -0.80
N GLN A 18 -17.96 15.40 -1.82
CA GLN A 18 -18.79 15.53 -3.02
C GLN A 18 -20.13 14.83 -2.74
N LYS A 19 -21.07 15.55 -2.15
CA LYS A 19 -22.31 15.05 -1.54
C LYS A 19 -23.22 14.19 -2.43
N GLU A 20 -23.03 14.24 -3.73
CA GLU A 20 -23.90 13.58 -4.70
C GLU A 20 -23.57 12.09 -4.93
N HIS A 21 -22.45 11.62 -4.37
CA HIS A 21 -21.98 10.24 -4.51
C HIS A 21 -21.02 9.82 -3.39
N TRP A 22 -20.77 8.53 -3.25
CA TRP A 22 -19.90 7.94 -2.24
C TRP A 22 -18.43 7.83 -2.65
N TYR A 23 -18.05 8.39 -3.77
CA TYR A 23 -16.78 8.17 -4.46
C TYR A 23 -15.56 8.83 -3.82
N ASP A 24 -15.74 9.60 -2.76
CA ASP A 24 -14.64 10.22 -2.01
C ASP A 24 -13.99 9.22 -1.05
N ILE A 25 -13.24 8.26 -1.63
CA ILE A 25 -12.53 7.20 -0.91
C ILE A 25 -11.08 7.11 -1.37
N ASP A 26 -10.26 6.37 -0.61
CA ASP A 26 -8.87 6.01 -0.92
C ASP A 26 -7.95 7.22 -1.18
N PRO A 27 -7.88 8.19 -0.26
CA PRO A 27 -7.02 9.35 -0.46
C PRO A 27 -5.55 8.98 -0.31
N THR A 28 -4.73 9.56 -1.19
CA THR A 28 -3.28 9.58 -1.08
C THR A 28 -2.75 10.99 -1.20
N VAL A 29 -1.66 11.29 -0.52
CA VAL A 29 -1.00 12.61 -0.59
C VAL A 29 0.41 12.43 -1.11
N PHE A 30 0.75 13.23 -2.09
CA PHE A 30 2.09 13.33 -2.68
C PHE A 30 2.58 14.77 -2.56
N ILE A 31 3.82 14.94 -2.10
CA ILE A 31 4.50 16.23 -2.05
C ILE A 31 5.57 16.24 -3.13
N ASP A 32 5.49 17.18 -4.07
CA ASP A 32 6.46 17.32 -5.15
C ASP A 32 7.74 18.03 -4.69
N ASP A 33 8.78 18.02 -5.52
CA ASP A 33 10.10 18.61 -5.21
C ASP A 33 10.03 20.12 -4.97
N ASP A 34 9.02 20.81 -5.51
CA ASP A 34 8.76 22.24 -5.27
C ASP A 34 8.00 22.52 -3.96
N GLY A 35 7.65 21.47 -3.21
CA GLY A 35 6.88 21.54 -1.96
C GLY A 35 5.36 21.56 -2.15
N GLN A 36 4.85 21.58 -3.39
CA GLN A 36 3.42 21.51 -3.62
C GLN A 36 2.88 20.12 -3.31
N ALA A 37 1.92 20.04 -2.40
CA ALA A 37 1.22 18.82 -2.07
C ALA A 37 -0.03 18.62 -2.93
N TYR A 38 -0.25 17.40 -3.37
CA TYR A 38 -1.41 16.95 -4.14
C TYR A 38 -2.11 15.83 -3.40
N MET A 39 -3.42 15.93 -3.23
CA MET A 39 -4.23 14.81 -2.74
C MET A 39 -5.00 14.21 -3.91
N TYR A 40 -4.82 12.92 -4.14
CA TYR A 40 -5.54 12.11 -5.12
C TYR A 40 -6.48 11.16 -4.43
N TRP A 41 -7.65 10.87 -5.03
CA TRP A 41 -8.63 9.91 -4.49
C TRP A 41 -9.62 9.47 -5.56
N GLY A 42 -10.48 8.52 -5.22
CA GLY A 42 -11.78 8.29 -5.88
C GLY A 42 -11.98 6.92 -6.50
N ASN A 43 -13.25 6.57 -6.65
CA ASN A 43 -13.80 5.38 -7.28
C ASN A 43 -15.17 5.73 -7.92
N PRO A 44 -15.45 5.44 -9.18
CA PRO A 44 -14.56 4.90 -10.23
C PRO A 44 -13.81 5.98 -11.02
N ASN A 45 -13.79 7.19 -10.53
CA ASN A 45 -13.12 8.32 -11.18
C ASN A 45 -11.97 8.80 -10.30
N VAL A 46 -10.91 9.26 -10.93
CA VAL A 46 -9.78 9.88 -10.25
C VAL A 46 -10.04 11.37 -10.09
N TYR A 47 -9.86 11.87 -8.89
CA TYR A 47 -9.90 13.29 -8.57
C TYR A 47 -8.59 13.72 -7.92
N TYR A 48 -8.29 15.01 -8.00
CA TYR A 48 -7.22 15.60 -7.20
C TYR A 48 -7.52 17.05 -6.82
N VAL A 49 -6.84 17.50 -5.77
CA VAL A 49 -6.72 18.92 -5.38
C VAL A 49 -5.27 19.24 -5.07
N LYS A 50 -4.95 20.53 -5.12
CA LYS A 50 -3.71 21.09 -4.56
C LYS A 50 -3.95 21.44 -3.11
N LEU A 51 -3.26 20.76 -2.19
CA LEU A 51 -3.31 21.11 -0.79
C LEU A 51 -2.53 22.40 -0.53
N ASN A 52 -3.01 23.18 0.43
CA ASN A 52 -2.28 24.31 0.97
C ASN A 52 -1.18 23.83 1.94
N GLU A 53 -0.30 24.73 2.33
CA GLU A 53 0.82 24.44 3.24
C GLU A 53 0.36 23.87 4.60
N ASP A 54 -0.86 24.22 5.03
CA ASP A 54 -1.46 23.72 6.26
C ASP A 54 -1.88 22.23 6.22
N MET A 55 -1.89 21.64 5.02
CA MET A 55 -2.28 20.24 4.76
C MET A 55 -3.72 19.88 5.17
N ILE A 56 -4.53 20.84 5.59
CA ILE A 56 -5.91 20.70 6.05
C ILE A 56 -6.89 21.59 5.27
N SER A 57 -6.41 22.20 4.21
CA SER A 57 -7.21 22.97 3.24
C SER A 57 -6.64 22.78 1.83
N TYR A 58 -7.39 23.19 0.82
CA TYR A 58 -6.96 23.14 -0.59
C TYR A 58 -7.35 24.39 -1.35
N SER A 59 -6.64 24.67 -2.44
CA SER A 59 -6.86 25.80 -3.34
C SER A 59 -7.38 25.35 -4.70
N GLY A 60 -8.25 26.17 -5.29
CA GLY A 60 -8.86 25.89 -6.59
C GLY A 60 -10.01 24.88 -6.51
N ASP A 61 -10.38 24.35 -7.67
CA ASP A 61 -11.47 23.41 -7.82
C ASP A 61 -11.01 21.96 -7.62
N ILE A 62 -11.94 21.08 -7.28
CA ILE A 62 -11.74 19.64 -7.39
C ILE A 62 -11.64 19.30 -8.88
N VAL A 63 -10.51 18.75 -9.28
CA VAL A 63 -10.26 18.36 -10.68
C VAL A 63 -10.53 16.89 -10.87
N ARG A 64 -11.45 16.57 -11.77
CA ARG A 64 -11.63 15.20 -12.25
C ARG A 64 -10.62 14.92 -13.35
N VAL A 65 -9.82 13.89 -13.20
CA VAL A 65 -8.89 13.43 -14.23
C VAL A 65 -9.67 12.83 -15.40
N PRO A 66 -9.34 13.14 -16.67
CA PRO A 66 -9.98 12.53 -17.83
C PRO A 66 -9.82 11.00 -17.83
N MET A 67 -10.93 10.27 -17.72
CA MET A 67 -10.97 8.81 -17.70
C MET A 67 -10.98 8.26 -19.13
N THR A 68 -9.84 8.31 -19.81
CA THR A 68 -9.69 7.88 -21.21
C THR A 68 -8.93 6.55 -21.30
N GLU A 69 -9.14 5.78 -22.37
CA GLU A 69 -8.38 4.55 -22.64
C GLU A 69 -6.88 4.82 -22.78
N GLU A 70 -6.50 5.99 -23.30
CA GLU A 70 -5.10 6.41 -23.36
C GLU A 70 -4.49 6.57 -21.97
N ALA A 71 -5.26 7.09 -21.01
CA ALA A 71 -4.78 7.34 -19.65
C ALA A 71 -4.79 6.09 -18.78
N PHE A 72 -5.81 5.22 -18.89
CA PHE A 72 -6.03 4.14 -17.93
C PHE A 72 -6.30 2.77 -18.57
N GLY A 73 -6.02 2.61 -19.87
CA GLY A 73 -6.24 1.36 -20.57
C GLY A 73 -7.72 1.08 -20.88
N LYS A 74 -7.94 0.16 -21.80
CA LYS A 74 -9.27 -0.24 -22.26
C LYS A 74 -9.86 -1.32 -21.38
N ARG A 75 -11.09 -1.11 -20.92
CA ARG A 75 -11.88 -2.12 -20.21
C ARG A 75 -12.77 -2.88 -21.18
N GLU A 76 -12.82 -4.18 -21.04
CA GLU A 76 -13.73 -5.03 -21.80
C GLU A 76 -15.10 -5.16 -21.09
N GLY A 77 -16.19 -5.31 -21.85
CA GLY A 77 -17.54 -5.53 -21.36
C GLY A 77 -18.40 -4.26 -21.28
N ASN A 78 -19.52 -4.32 -20.54
CA ASN A 78 -20.40 -3.17 -20.35
C ASN A 78 -19.82 -2.24 -19.27
N VAL A 79 -19.37 -1.08 -19.67
CA VAL A 79 -18.52 -0.20 -18.86
C VAL A 79 -18.94 1.27 -18.90
N ALA A 80 -20.22 1.54 -19.13
CA ALA A 80 -20.70 2.93 -19.25
C ALA A 80 -20.28 3.82 -18.08
N GLU A 81 -20.30 3.29 -16.86
CA GLU A 81 -19.86 4.01 -15.64
C GLU A 81 -18.37 3.84 -15.35
N ARG A 82 -17.71 2.83 -15.94
CA ARG A 82 -16.29 2.48 -15.76
C ARG A 82 -15.63 2.26 -17.12
N PRO A 83 -15.33 3.34 -17.86
CA PRO A 83 -14.91 3.24 -19.26
C PRO A 83 -13.47 2.72 -19.43
N THR A 84 -12.70 2.63 -18.34
CA THR A 84 -11.28 2.25 -18.34
C THR A 84 -10.99 1.16 -17.32
N LEU A 85 -9.76 0.66 -17.29
CA LEU A 85 -9.33 -0.33 -16.30
C LEU A 85 -9.27 0.22 -14.87
N TYR A 86 -9.14 1.54 -14.68
CA TYR A 86 -9.10 2.14 -13.35
C TYR A 86 -10.35 1.75 -12.54
N GLU A 87 -10.13 1.34 -11.29
CA GLU A 87 -11.17 1.02 -10.33
C GLU A 87 -11.13 1.98 -9.14
N GLU A 88 -10.00 2.02 -8.41
CA GLU A 88 -9.83 2.80 -7.17
C GLU A 88 -8.36 2.88 -6.73
N GLY A 89 -8.10 3.38 -5.52
CA GLY A 89 -6.81 3.33 -4.82
C GLY A 89 -5.67 4.03 -5.56
N PRO A 90 -5.82 5.30 -5.98
CA PRO A 90 -4.74 5.99 -6.67
C PRO A 90 -3.56 6.23 -5.74
N TRP A 91 -2.34 6.04 -6.23
CA TRP A 91 -1.10 6.35 -5.53
C TRP A 91 -0.13 7.08 -6.45
N LEU A 92 0.22 8.34 -6.13
CA LEU A 92 1.16 9.13 -6.92
C LEU A 92 2.59 8.92 -6.42
N TYR A 93 3.49 8.62 -7.35
CA TYR A 93 4.90 8.41 -7.12
C TYR A 93 5.72 9.13 -8.19
N LYS A 94 6.91 9.64 -7.82
CA LYS A 94 7.83 10.29 -8.75
C LYS A 94 9.17 9.59 -8.76
N ARG A 95 9.71 9.37 -9.96
CA ARG A 95 11.07 8.88 -10.14
C ARG A 95 11.74 9.67 -11.25
N LYS A 96 12.80 10.39 -10.91
CA LYS A 96 13.44 11.33 -11.82
C LYS A 96 12.39 12.35 -12.35
N ASP A 97 12.31 12.53 -13.68
CA ASP A 97 11.41 13.46 -14.35
C ASP A 97 10.07 12.82 -14.77
N LEU A 98 9.72 11.68 -14.21
CA LEU A 98 8.52 10.95 -14.56
C LEU A 98 7.65 10.70 -13.32
N TYR A 99 6.37 11.03 -13.45
CA TYR A 99 5.34 10.76 -12.46
C TYR A 99 4.63 9.48 -12.84
N TYR A 100 4.29 8.70 -11.83
CA TYR A 100 3.56 7.44 -11.93
C TYR A 100 2.32 7.54 -11.07
N LEU A 101 1.16 7.39 -11.66
CA LEU A 101 -0.08 7.20 -10.96
C LEU A 101 -0.36 5.69 -10.96
N LEU A 102 -0.18 5.04 -9.83
CA LEU A 102 -0.49 3.64 -9.62
C LEU A 102 -1.93 3.53 -9.15
N TRP A 103 -2.62 2.43 -9.48
CA TRP A 103 -4.03 2.28 -9.17
C TRP A 103 -4.47 0.82 -9.16
N ALA A 104 -5.56 0.54 -8.43
CA ALA A 104 -6.28 -0.71 -8.52
C ALA A 104 -7.09 -0.75 -9.83
N GLY A 105 -6.97 -1.84 -10.55
CA GLY A 105 -7.60 -2.05 -11.86
C GLY A 105 -8.64 -3.16 -11.85
N GLY A 106 -9.80 -2.86 -12.42
CA GLY A 106 -10.91 -3.78 -12.51
C GLY A 106 -10.94 -4.64 -13.78
N PRO A 107 -11.93 -5.53 -13.90
CA PRO A 107 -12.98 -5.78 -12.89
C PRO A 107 -12.43 -6.44 -11.61
N ILE A 108 -13.26 -6.43 -10.56
CA ILE A 108 -12.98 -7.21 -9.33
C ILE A 108 -12.98 -8.72 -9.68
N SER A 109 -11.99 -9.53 -9.35
CA SER A 109 -10.85 -9.22 -8.47
C SER A 109 -9.79 -8.39 -9.19
N GLU A 110 -9.26 -7.43 -8.46
CA GLU A 110 -8.41 -6.39 -9.02
C GLU A 110 -6.99 -6.86 -9.37
N HIS A 111 -6.44 -6.20 -10.37
CA HIS A 111 -4.99 -6.15 -10.65
C HIS A 111 -4.45 -4.79 -10.22
N LEU A 112 -3.14 -4.60 -10.28
CA LEU A 112 -2.54 -3.27 -10.18
C LEU A 112 -2.13 -2.79 -11.56
N GLY A 113 -2.50 -1.56 -11.88
CA GLY A 113 -2.09 -0.85 -13.08
C GLY A 113 -1.33 0.42 -12.76
N TYR A 114 -0.74 1.03 -13.78
CA TYR A 114 -0.13 2.35 -13.63
C TYR A 114 -0.24 3.17 -14.91
N SER A 115 -0.16 4.47 -14.71
CA SER A 115 -0.10 5.48 -15.77
C SER A 115 1.08 6.42 -15.51
N THR A 116 1.63 7.03 -16.55
CA THR A 116 2.79 7.93 -16.45
C THR A 116 2.48 9.32 -16.98
N SER A 117 3.18 10.32 -16.49
CA SER A 117 3.11 11.70 -16.95
C SER A 117 4.40 12.46 -16.70
N LYS A 118 4.60 13.59 -17.41
CA LYS A 118 5.66 14.57 -17.14
C LYS A 118 5.24 15.64 -16.13
N SER A 119 4.00 15.58 -15.66
CA SER A 119 3.45 16.50 -14.67
C SER A 119 2.70 15.73 -13.58
N PRO A 120 2.70 16.20 -12.31
CA PRO A 120 1.93 15.57 -11.24
C PRO A 120 0.42 15.60 -11.49
N THR A 121 -0.06 16.36 -12.45
CA THR A 121 -1.48 16.52 -12.78
C THR A 121 -1.87 15.94 -14.16
N GLY A 122 -0.97 15.19 -14.80
CA GLY A 122 -1.20 14.67 -16.15
C GLY A 122 -0.74 15.64 -17.27
N PRO A 123 -1.10 15.39 -18.53
CA PRO A 123 -1.95 14.28 -18.98
C PRO A 123 -1.30 12.90 -18.73
N TRP A 124 -2.13 11.94 -18.37
CA TRP A 124 -1.70 10.58 -18.06
C TRP A 124 -1.67 9.69 -19.30
N LYS A 125 -0.71 8.78 -19.33
CA LYS A 125 -0.57 7.75 -20.37
C LYS A 125 -0.47 6.39 -19.69
N TYR A 126 -1.34 5.46 -20.08
CA TYR A 126 -1.33 4.09 -19.58
C TYR A 126 0.02 3.41 -19.78
N GLY A 127 0.61 2.93 -18.70
CA GLY A 127 1.91 2.27 -18.68
C GLY A 127 1.84 0.75 -18.73
N GLY A 128 0.72 0.17 -18.34
CA GLY A 128 0.51 -1.27 -18.34
C GLY A 128 0.03 -1.83 -17.00
N VAL A 129 -0.05 -3.16 -16.95
CA VAL A 129 -0.30 -3.92 -15.73
C VAL A 129 0.97 -3.94 -14.90
N LEU A 130 0.89 -3.45 -13.67
CA LEU A 130 1.97 -3.46 -12.69
C LEU A 130 2.09 -4.82 -12.00
N MET A 131 0.95 -5.38 -11.59
CA MET A 131 0.85 -6.70 -10.95
C MET A 131 -0.47 -7.36 -11.36
N PRO A 132 -0.46 -8.60 -11.87
CA PRO A 132 -1.68 -9.27 -12.28
C PRO A 132 -2.56 -9.63 -11.07
N THR A 133 -3.83 -9.95 -11.34
CA THR A 133 -4.76 -10.45 -10.32
C THR A 133 -4.28 -11.78 -9.75
N GLU A 134 -3.95 -11.79 -8.47
CA GLU A 134 -3.47 -12.96 -7.74
C GLU A 134 -3.86 -12.87 -6.25
N GLY A 135 -3.52 -13.90 -5.46
CA GLY A 135 -3.49 -13.82 -4.00
C GLY A 135 -4.84 -13.85 -3.29
N ARG A 136 -5.92 -14.22 -3.98
CA ARG A 136 -7.27 -14.47 -3.43
C ARG A 136 -8.00 -13.27 -2.81
N SER A 137 -7.43 -12.09 -2.78
CA SER A 137 -8.15 -10.88 -2.39
C SER A 137 -8.99 -10.36 -3.55
N PHE A 138 -10.16 -9.78 -3.27
CA PHE A 138 -10.98 -9.11 -4.29
C PHE A 138 -10.43 -7.73 -4.63
N THR A 139 -9.81 -7.08 -3.67
CA THR A 139 -9.19 -5.77 -3.82
C THR A 139 -7.69 -5.87 -3.73
N ASN A 140 -6.98 -4.90 -4.33
CA ASN A 140 -5.54 -4.76 -4.20
C ASN A 140 -5.13 -3.30 -4.40
N HIS A 141 -4.55 -2.66 -3.39
CA HIS A 141 -4.16 -1.25 -3.46
C HIS A 141 -2.64 -1.11 -3.45
N PRO A 142 -2.06 -0.30 -4.35
CA PRO A 142 -0.62 -0.08 -4.42
C PRO A 142 -0.15 1.04 -3.49
N GLY A 143 1.06 0.90 -2.97
CA GLY A 143 1.85 1.98 -2.38
C GLY A 143 3.30 1.81 -2.81
N MET A 144 3.93 2.83 -3.40
CA MET A 144 5.30 2.75 -3.87
C MET A 144 6.18 3.78 -3.15
N VAL A 145 7.37 3.35 -2.73
CA VAL A 145 8.31 4.18 -1.99
C VAL A 145 9.76 3.80 -2.29
N ASP A 146 10.63 4.79 -2.30
CA ASP A 146 12.07 4.57 -2.34
C ASP A 146 12.64 4.45 -0.92
N TYR A 147 13.46 3.43 -0.70
CA TYR A 147 14.14 3.22 0.55
C TYR A 147 15.52 2.62 0.32
N LYS A 148 16.57 3.24 0.86
CA LYS A 148 17.97 2.80 0.75
C LYS A 148 18.43 2.46 -0.67
N GLY A 149 18.04 3.32 -1.63
CA GLY A 149 18.45 3.20 -3.03
C GLY A 149 17.68 2.18 -3.86
N ASN A 150 16.69 1.53 -3.28
CA ASN A 150 15.76 0.63 -3.97
C ASN A 150 14.34 1.18 -3.93
N THR A 151 13.51 0.74 -4.85
CA THR A 151 12.07 1.05 -4.88
C THR A 151 11.28 -0.16 -4.46
N TYR A 152 10.27 0.02 -3.62
CA TYR A 152 9.41 -1.03 -3.08
C TYR A 152 7.95 -0.74 -3.39
N LEU A 153 7.24 -1.77 -3.84
CA LEU A 153 5.79 -1.79 -3.98
C LEU A 153 5.18 -2.49 -2.77
N PHE A 154 4.40 -1.77 -1.99
CA PHE A 154 3.51 -2.34 -0.98
C PHE A 154 2.15 -2.59 -1.61
N TYR A 155 1.55 -3.72 -1.26
CA TYR A 155 0.24 -4.12 -1.73
C TYR A 155 -0.42 -5.05 -0.70
N HIS A 156 -1.57 -5.61 -0.99
CA HIS A 156 -2.17 -6.61 -0.11
C HIS A 156 -2.72 -7.82 -0.89
N ASN A 157 -2.83 -8.92 -0.18
CA ASN A 157 -3.47 -10.13 -0.67
C ASN A 157 -4.31 -10.82 0.43
N GLY A 158 -4.95 -11.93 0.11
CA GLY A 158 -5.71 -12.75 1.05
C GLY A 158 -5.01 -14.07 1.39
N ALA A 159 -3.68 -14.12 1.41
CA ALA A 159 -2.91 -15.37 1.54
C ALA A 159 -2.80 -15.91 2.97
N LEU A 160 -2.94 -15.06 4.00
CA LEU A 160 -2.90 -15.50 5.39
C LEU A 160 -4.05 -16.45 5.74
N PRO A 161 -3.92 -17.28 6.80
CA PRO A 161 -4.97 -18.19 7.23
C PRO A 161 -6.32 -17.52 7.44
N GLY A 162 -7.37 -18.08 6.83
CA GLY A 162 -8.71 -17.49 6.82
C GLY A 162 -8.87 -16.28 5.89
N GLY A 163 -7.87 -15.96 5.10
CA GLY A 163 -7.90 -14.85 4.13
C GLY A 163 -8.60 -15.21 2.83
N GLY A 164 -8.91 -14.19 2.04
CA GLY A 164 -9.65 -14.22 0.78
C GLY A 164 -10.78 -13.20 0.78
N GLY A 165 -11.42 -12.97 -0.36
CA GLY A 165 -12.45 -11.95 -0.48
C GLY A 165 -11.93 -10.55 -0.15
N PHE A 166 -12.53 -9.87 0.79
CA PHE A 166 -12.13 -8.53 1.23
C PHE A 166 -11.10 -8.52 2.38
N THR A 167 -10.59 -9.67 2.80
CA THR A 167 -9.51 -9.71 3.81
C THR A 167 -8.19 -9.29 3.18
N ARG A 168 -7.33 -8.65 3.99
CA ARG A 168 -6.10 -8.01 3.52
C ARG A 168 -4.91 -8.42 4.38
N SER A 169 -3.84 -8.82 3.72
CA SER A 169 -2.53 -9.09 4.33
C SER A 169 -1.49 -8.23 3.62
N VAL A 170 -0.74 -7.44 4.35
CA VAL A 170 0.28 -6.56 3.77
C VAL A 170 1.39 -7.39 3.14
N CYS A 171 1.77 -7.02 1.94
CA CYS A 171 2.84 -7.62 1.15
C CYS A 171 3.77 -6.53 0.62
N VAL A 172 5.00 -6.92 0.26
CA VAL A 172 5.99 -6.02 -0.34
C VAL A 172 6.83 -6.76 -1.36
N GLU A 173 7.09 -6.10 -2.50
CA GLU A 173 8.02 -6.54 -3.54
C GLU A 173 9.00 -5.43 -3.87
N GLN A 174 10.20 -5.78 -4.30
CA GLN A 174 11.14 -4.81 -4.86
C GLN A 174 10.76 -4.53 -6.32
N ALA A 175 10.57 -3.26 -6.66
CA ALA A 175 10.23 -2.84 -8.01
C ALA A 175 11.48 -2.49 -8.82
N GLU A 176 11.49 -2.87 -10.09
CA GLU A 176 12.53 -2.55 -11.05
C GLU A 176 11.96 -1.75 -12.23
N PHE A 177 12.81 -0.95 -12.85
CA PHE A 177 12.44 -0.09 -13.97
C PHE A 177 13.30 -0.37 -15.19
N ASN A 178 12.69 -0.40 -16.34
CA ASN A 178 13.36 -0.41 -17.62
C ASN A 178 14.04 0.94 -17.91
N LYS A 179 14.89 0.98 -18.92
CA LYS A 179 15.63 2.20 -19.33
C LYS A 179 14.71 3.33 -19.79
N ASP A 180 13.56 3.00 -20.34
CA ASP A 180 12.53 3.96 -20.80
C ASP A 180 11.63 4.47 -19.66
N GLY A 181 11.83 3.98 -18.44
CA GLY A 181 11.06 4.35 -17.26
C GLY A 181 9.81 3.47 -17.05
N SER A 182 9.51 2.53 -17.92
CA SER A 182 8.42 1.58 -17.64
C SER A 182 8.79 0.68 -16.44
N ILE A 183 7.78 0.27 -15.66
CA ILE A 183 7.97 -0.62 -14.52
C ILE A 183 7.99 -2.06 -15.03
N VAL A 184 8.96 -2.86 -14.56
CA VAL A 184 8.96 -4.30 -14.82
C VAL A 184 7.76 -4.91 -14.08
N PRO A 185 6.87 -5.65 -14.76
CA PRO A 185 5.71 -6.26 -14.09
C PRO A 185 6.12 -7.15 -12.93
N LEU A 186 5.49 -6.95 -11.77
CA LEU A 186 5.76 -7.70 -10.55
C LEU A 186 4.84 -8.92 -10.43
N LYS A 187 5.30 -9.89 -9.66
CA LYS A 187 4.51 -11.05 -9.24
C LYS A 187 4.43 -11.08 -7.73
N MET A 188 3.32 -11.57 -7.19
CA MET A 188 3.21 -11.83 -5.76
C MET A 188 4.14 -12.98 -5.37
N THR A 189 5.00 -12.73 -4.36
CA THR A 189 5.93 -13.74 -3.84
C THR A 189 5.65 -14.02 -2.36
N ALA A 190 6.44 -14.87 -1.75
CA ALA A 190 6.39 -15.10 -0.30
C ALA A 190 7.11 -14.00 0.51
N GLY A 191 7.67 -13.00 -0.16
CA GLY A 191 8.38 -11.87 0.42
C GLY A 191 9.76 -11.64 -0.21
N ILE A 192 10.41 -10.54 0.16
CA ILE A 192 11.72 -10.15 -0.36
C ILE A 192 12.79 -11.12 0.16
N GLU A 193 13.53 -11.75 -0.75
CA GLU A 193 14.53 -12.76 -0.40
C GLU A 193 15.74 -12.19 0.38
N LYS A 194 16.19 -10.99 0.02
CA LYS A 194 17.35 -10.34 0.65
C LYS A 194 16.90 -9.23 1.57
N GLY A 195 17.18 -9.35 2.86
CA GLY A 195 16.95 -8.30 3.85
C GLY A 195 17.76 -7.03 3.55
N LEU A 196 17.29 -5.91 4.04
CA LEU A 196 17.93 -4.59 3.85
C LEU A 196 18.98 -4.31 4.93
N GLU A 197 18.76 -4.82 6.13
CA GLU A 197 19.59 -4.63 7.31
C GLU A 197 19.48 -5.84 8.23
N THR A 198 20.38 -5.87 9.21
CA THR A 198 20.31 -6.85 10.29
C THR A 198 19.39 -6.37 11.42
N LEU A 199 18.63 -7.29 11.98
CA LEU A 199 17.81 -7.05 13.18
C LEU A 199 18.69 -7.17 14.42
N ASN A 200 18.66 -6.16 15.30
CA ASN A 200 19.32 -6.20 16.58
C ASN A 200 18.42 -6.92 17.62
N PRO A 201 18.74 -8.16 18.03
CA PRO A 201 17.92 -8.95 18.95
C PRO A 201 18.01 -8.50 20.41
N PHE A 202 18.95 -7.60 20.74
CA PHE A 202 19.14 -7.05 22.10
C PHE A 202 18.21 -5.86 22.38
N ARG A 203 17.33 -5.53 21.47
CA ARG A 203 16.24 -4.56 21.64
C ARG A 203 14.89 -5.28 21.66
N LYS A 204 13.93 -4.69 22.37
CA LYS A 204 12.53 -5.15 22.26
C LYS A 204 12.11 -5.08 20.80
N THR A 205 11.60 -6.19 20.30
CA THR A 205 11.04 -6.31 18.95
C THR A 205 9.62 -6.81 19.10
N GLU A 206 8.67 -6.15 18.46
CA GLU A 206 7.28 -6.59 18.45
C GLU A 206 7.15 -7.88 17.63
N ALA A 207 6.27 -8.78 18.03
CA ALA A 207 6.12 -10.09 17.41
C ALA A 207 5.58 -10.03 15.96
N GLU A 208 5.01 -8.88 15.57
CA GLU A 208 4.58 -8.56 14.21
C GLU A 208 5.74 -8.26 13.27
N THR A 209 6.97 -8.13 13.78
CA THR A 209 8.19 -8.06 12.97
C THR A 209 8.51 -9.43 12.40
N ILE A 210 7.92 -9.73 11.24
CA ILE A 210 7.91 -11.06 10.61
C ILE A 210 8.55 -10.97 9.23
N ALA A 211 9.51 -11.87 8.93
CA ALA A 211 9.95 -12.09 7.55
C ALA A 211 9.09 -13.16 6.86
N PHE A 212 8.77 -14.24 7.59
CA PHE A 212 7.90 -15.32 7.13
C PHE A 212 7.05 -15.82 8.29
N SER A 213 5.85 -16.30 7.99
CA SER A 213 5.00 -16.94 8.99
C SER A 213 4.17 -18.06 8.37
N GLU A 214 3.79 -19.01 9.20
CA GLU A 214 2.81 -20.00 8.82
C GLU A 214 1.77 -20.16 9.93
N TRP A 215 0.49 -20.14 9.58
CA TRP A 215 -0.65 -20.24 10.49
C TRP A 215 -0.65 -19.19 11.63
N MET A 216 -0.08 -18.01 11.37
CA MET A 216 -0.14 -16.88 12.29
C MET A 216 -1.14 -15.83 11.77
N LYS A 217 -1.77 -15.11 12.68
CA LYS A 217 -2.68 -14.00 12.36
C LYS A 217 -2.52 -12.89 13.39
N ALA A 218 -2.45 -11.64 12.91
CA ALA A 218 -2.47 -10.47 13.78
C ALA A 218 -3.87 -10.25 14.36
N SER A 219 -3.91 -9.81 15.60
CA SER A 219 -5.12 -9.38 16.33
C SER A 219 -4.77 -8.20 17.21
N GLN A 220 -5.77 -7.57 17.82
CA GLN A 220 -5.58 -6.48 18.76
C GLN A 220 -6.61 -6.52 19.89
N ASN A 221 -6.22 -5.99 21.03
CA ASN A 221 -7.11 -5.65 22.13
C ASN A 221 -6.65 -4.39 22.87
N GLU A 222 -7.46 -3.85 23.78
CA GLU A 222 -7.16 -2.62 24.51
C GLU A 222 -6.00 -2.77 25.51
N GLU A 223 -5.78 -3.97 26.05
CA GLU A 223 -4.78 -4.22 27.10
C GLU A 223 -3.37 -4.33 26.54
N VAL A 224 -3.20 -5.01 25.39
CA VAL A 224 -1.89 -5.37 24.85
C VAL A 224 -1.54 -4.58 23.59
N GLY A 225 -2.52 -4.03 22.90
CA GLY A 225 -2.38 -3.48 21.56
C GLY A 225 -2.42 -4.57 20.49
N VAL A 226 -1.58 -4.46 19.47
CA VAL A 226 -1.46 -5.48 18.41
C VAL A 226 -0.60 -6.65 18.90
N PHE A 227 -0.95 -7.85 18.51
CA PHE A 227 -0.22 -9.10 18.81
C PHE A 227 -0.50 -10.16 17.74
N VAL A 228 0.30 -11.21 17.72
CA VAL A 228 0.10 -12.34 16.80
C VAL A 228 -0.42 -13.59 17.51
N ASN A 229 -1.37 -14.25 16.87
CA ASN A 229 -1.95 -15.50 17.35
C ASN A 229 -1.43 -16.68 16.52
N ALA A 230 -1.10 -17.79 17.20
CA ALA A 230 -0.95 -19.09 16.58
C ALA A 230 -2.35 -19.68 16.33
N MET A 231 -2.68 -19.99 15.07
CA MET A 231 -3.99 -20.48 14.68
C MET A 231 -4.13 -22.02 14.80
N LYS A 232 -3.01 -22.71 14.94
CA LYS A 232 -2.95 -24.17 15.16
C LYS A 232 -1.58 -24.59 15.67
N ASP A 233 -1.47 -25.85 16.06
CA ASP A 233 -0.19 -26.46 16.38
C ASP A 233 0.77 -26.44 15.18
N GLY A 234 2.06 -26.18 15.42
CA GLY A 234 3.08 -26.00 14.40
C GLY A 234 3.11 -24.60 13.75
N ALA A 235 2.27 -23.66 14.21
CA ALA A 235 2.36 -22.26 13.76
C ALA A 235 3.69 -21.62 14.17
N TYR A 236 4.24 -20.79 13.30
CA TYR A 236 5.50 -20.10 13.60
C TYR A 236 5.58 -18.73 12.97
N ILE A 237 6.41 -17.88 13.56
CA ILE A 237 6.99 -16.71 12.92
C ILE A 237 8.48 -16.94 12.73
N LYS A 238 9.02 -16.45 11.63
CA LYS A 238 10.45 -16.48 11.33
C LYS A 238 10.93 -15.07 11.07
N VAL A 239 11.94 -14.68 11.81
CA VAL A 239 12.72 -13.47 11.60
C VAL A 239 14.06 -13.89 11.02
N ARG A 240 14.60 -13.10 10.09
CA ARG A 240 15.90 -13.37 9.47
C ARG A 240 16.84 -12.19 9.64
N ASP A 241 18.07 -12.39 9.23
CA ASP A 241 19.13 -11.37 9.28
C ASP A 241 19.30 -10.82 10.70
N VAL A 242 19.20 -11.70 11.72
CA VAL A 242 19.36 -11.35 13.13
C VAL A 242 20.84 -11.36 13.49
N ASP A 243 21.36 -10.23 13.94
CA ASP A 243 22.76 -10.09 14.33
C ASP A 243 22.93 -10.28 15.84
N PHE A 244 23.31 -11.48 16.24
CA PHE A 244 23.64 -11.81 17.65
C PHE A 244 25.04 -11.36 18.08
N ARG A 245 25.80 -10.72 17.17
CA ARG A 245 27.21 -10.36 17.38
C ARG A 245 28.08 -11.58 17.74
N GLU A 246 29.37 -11.32 18.09
CA GLU A 246 30.28 -12.41 18.46
C GLU A 246 29.92 -13.06 19.80
N GLU A 247 29.38 -12.29 20.74
CA GLU A 247 29.02 -12.78 22.07
C GLU A 247 27.81 -13.68 22.10
N GLY A 248 26.97 -13.63 21.09
CA GLY A 248 25.72 -14.38 21.04
C GLY A 248 24.69 -13.95 22.08
N ALA A 249 23.68 -14.77 22.30
CA ALA A 249 22.66 -14.55 23.33
C ALA A 249 22.43 -15.85 24.13
N SER A 250 22.38 -15.74 25.45
CA SER A 250 22.12 -16.86 26.35
C SER A 250 20.65 -16.99 26.78
N HIS A 251 19.87 -15.94 26.59
CA HIS A 251 18.47 -15.89 27.02
C HIS A 251 17.60 -15.23 25.95
N ILE A 252 16.35 -15.67 25.91
CA ILE A 252 15.27 -15.03 25.19
C ILE A 252 14.14 -14.70 26.17
N THR A 253 13.57 -13.50 26.07
CA THR A 253 12.38 -13.10 26.82
C THR A 253 11.26 -12.85 25.85
N ALA A 254 10.11 -13.50 26.06
CA ALA A 254 8.92 -13.30 25.25
C ALA A 254 7.73 -13.00 26.16
N ARG A 255 6.87 -12.04 25.77
CA ARG A 255 5.55 -11.86 26.38
C ARG A 255 4.56 -12.74 25.61
N VAL A 256 4.00 -13.69 26.31
CA VAL A 256 3.05 -14.65 25.74
C VAL A 256 1.76 -14.69 26.56
N GLY A 257 0.66 -14.99 25.91
CA GLY A 257 -0.64 -15.24 26.52
C GLY A 257 -1.19 -16.59 26.05
N THR A 258 -1.94 -17.25 26.91
CA THR A 258 -2.65 -18.50 26.57
C THR A 258 -4.02 -18.51 27.23
N THR A 259 -4.98 -19.12 26.55
CA THR A 259 -6.32 -19.42 27.12
C THR A 259 -6.36 -20.77 27.82
N HIS A 260 -5.28 -21.54 27.76
CA HIS A 260 -5.14 -22.86 28.38
C HIS A 260 -4.08 -22.81 29.47
N ASN A 261 -4.35 -23.49 30.57
CA ASN A 261 -3.34 -23.73 31.58
C ASN A 261 -2.30 -24.68 30.98
N GLY A 262 -1.09 -24.14 30.74
CA GLY A 262 0.06 -24.92 30.25
C GLY A 262 0.69 -25.73 31.33
#